data_89ff2af18e74ca1dcd8435ec7254f774
#
_entry.id   89ff2af18e74ca1dcd8435ec7254f774
#
_cell.length_a   1.000
_cell.length_b   1.000
_cell.length_c   1.000
_cell.angle_alpha   90.00
_cell.angle_beta   90.00
_cell.angle_gamma   90.00
#
_symmetry.space_group_name_H-M   'P 1'
#
loop_
_entity.id
_entity.type
_entity.pdbx_description
1 polymer ?
#
loop_
_entity_poly.entity_id
_entity_poly.type
_entity_poly.pdbx_seq_one_letter_code
_entity_poly.pdbx_strand_id
1 'polypeptide(L)'
;MQATYCNYYGTHRGILEEARALQKDLVLDIDVQGARQLKAKIPEAVTVFILAPSRLVLEQRLRARSEDRDDVIARRLREAAEEIRNYEAYDYVLINRELAEAEATLSAIVRAERARRSRIEDQIRPILDTFQV
;
A
#
# COMPACT_ATOMS: atom_id res chain seq x y z
N MET A 1 12.69 9.48 -5.43
CA MET A 1 11.88 8.38 -5.99
C MET A 1 10.37 8.64 -5.99
N GLN A 2 9.88 9.51 -5.13
CA GLN A 2 8.43 9.78 -5.03
C GLN A 2 7.87 10.57 -6.21
N ALA A 3 8.63 11.50 -6.77
CA ALA A 3 8.17 12.32 -7.91
C ALA A 3 7.94 11.52 -9.19
N THR A 4 8.48 10.33 -9.27
CA THR A 4 8.45 9.51 -10.46
C THR A 4 7.10 8.80 -10.65
N TYR A 5 6.39 8.56 -9.56
CA TYR A 5 5.16 7.76 -9.61
C TYR A 5 3.96 8.50 -10.21
N CYS A 6 3.87 9.80 -9.98
CA CYS A 6 2.76 10.60 -10.51
C CYS A 6 2.77 10.70 -12.03
N ASN A 7 3.92 10.52 -12.66
CA ASN A 7 4.08 10.68 -14.11
C ASN A 7 3.84 9.39 -14.90
N TYR A 8 3.59 8.26 -14.23
CA TYR A 8 3.59 6.95 -14.87
C TYR A 8 2.27 6.18 -14.80
N TYR A 9 1.12 6.88 -14.76
CA TYR A 9 -0.17 6.18 -14.70
C TYR A 9 -0.40 5.22 -15.86
N GLY A 10 -0.01 5.60 -17.07
CA GLY A 10 -0.09 4.71 -18.22
C GLY A 10 0.83 3.50 -18.10
N THR A 11 2.03 3.72 -17.54
CA THR A 11 3.02 2.67 -17.27
C THR A 11 2.53 1.71 -16.20
N HIS A 12 1.86 2.22 -15.16
CA HIS A 12 1.29 1.39 -14.09
C HIS A 12 0.23 0.43 -14.61
N ARG A 13 -0.61 0.84 -15.56
CA ARG A 13 -1.58 -0.06 -16.19
C ARG A 13 -0.91 -1.18 -16.97
N GLY A 14 0.10 -0.85 -17.76
CA GLY A 14 0.87 -1.85 -18.49
C GLY A 14 1.55 -2.84 -17.57
N ILE A 15 2.15 -2.35 -16.49
CA ILE A 15 2.79 -3.19 -15.47
C ILE A 15 1.75 -4.05 -14.75
N LEU A 16 0.57 -3.52 -14.46
CA LEU A 16 -0.52 -4.28 -13.84
C LEU A 16 -1.00 -5.41 -14.74
N GLU A 17 -1.20 -5.14 -16.02
CA GLU A 17 -1.59 -6.16 -16.98
C GLU A 17 -0.54 -7.25 -17.11
N GLU A 18 0.74 -6.87 -17.15
CA GLU A 18 1.85 -7.82 -17.16
C GLU A 18 1.89 -8.65 -15.88
N ALA A 19 1.69 -8.04 -14.72
CA ALA A 19 1.63 -8.75 -13.45
C ALA A 19 0.47 -9.76 -13.42
N ARG A 20 -0.70 -9.36 -13.92
CA ARG A 20 -1.85 -10.26 -14.04
C ARG A 20 -1.56 -11.45 -14.94
N ALA A 21 -0.93 -11.20 -16.09
CA ALA A 21 -0.56 -12.25 -17.02
C ALA A 21 0.42 -13.25 -16.41
N LEU A 22 1.31 -12.78 -15.53
CA LEU A 22 2.27 -13.61 -14.82
C LEU A 22 1.76 -14.15 -13.48
N GLN A 23 0.50 -13.85 -13.13
CA GLN A 23 -0.12 -14.22 -11.84
C GLN A 23 0.68 -13.71 -10.64
N LYS A 24 1.17 -12.48 -10.73
CA LYS A 24 1.93 -11.80 -9.68
C LYS A 24 1.17 -10.61 -9.15
N ASP A 25 1.41 -10.29 -7.88
CA ASP A 25 0.92 -9.05 -7.29
C ASP A 25 1.84 -7.90 -7.69
N LEU A 26 1.24 -6.72 -7.80
CA LEU A 26 1.98 -5.48 -7.99
C LEU A 26 1.89 -4.66 -6.70
N VAL A 27 3.04 -4.31 -6.13
CA VAL A 27 3.11 -3.50 -4.92
C VAL A 27 3.70 -2.13 -5.27
N LEU A 28 3.00 -1.07 -4.87
CA LEU A 28 3.43 0.29 -5.13
C LEU A 28 3.62 1.04 -3.81
N ASP A 29 4.74 1.73 -3.69
CA ASP A 29 5.00 2.66 -2.58
C ASP A 29 4.74 4.07 -3.10
N ILE A 30 3.59 4.63 -2.74
CA ILE A 30 3.13 5.92 -3.25
C ILE A 30 2.60 6.80 -2.12
N ASP A 31 2.52 8.10 -2.36
CA ASP A 31 1.97 9.06 -1.39
C ASP A 31 0.43 9.03 -1.39
N VAL A 32 -0.16 9.80 -0.47
CA VAL A 32 -1.62 9.87 -0.31
C VAL A 32 -2.32 10.31 -1.58
N GLN A 33 -1.77 11.29 -2.29
CA GLN A 33 -2.37 11.77 -3.53
C GLN A 33 -2.31 10.71 -4.62
N GLY A 34 -1.18 10.04 -4.75
CA GLY A 34 -1.00 8.94 -5.70
C GLY A 34 -1.94 7.77 -5.40
N ALA A 35 -2.09 7.41 -4.12
CA ALA A 35 -3.00 6.35 -3.70
C ALA A 35 -4.46 6.69 -4.03
N ARG A 36 -4.86 7.94 -3.79
CA ARG A 36 -6.21 8.43 -4.11
C ARG A 36 -6.50 8.35 -5.61
N GLN A 37 -5.56 8.81 -6.42
CA GLN A 37 -5.68 8.76 -7.87
C GLN A 37 -5.73 7.34 -8.40
N LEU A 38 -4.87 6.47 -7.86
CA LEU A 38 -4.84 5.06 -8.25
C LEU A 38 -6.16 4.37 -7.90
N LYS A 39 -6.68 4.58 -6.70
CA LYS A 39 -7.94 4.00 -6.25
C LYS A 39 -9.13 4.45 -7.10
N ALA A 40 -9.12 5.69 -7.55
CA ALA A 40 -10.15 6.22 -8.45
C ALA A 40 -10.14 5.53 -9.82
N LYS A 41 -8.95 5.20 -10.32
CA LYS A 41 -8.79 4.53 -11.62
C LYS A 41 -8.92 3.02 -11.53
N ILE A 42 -8.48 2.44 -10.45
CA ILE A 42 -8.48 0.99 -10.20
C ILE A 42 -9.18 0.76 -8.84
N PRO A 43 -10.51 0.72 -8.82
CA PRO A 43 -11.26 0.58 -7.56
C PRO A 43 -10.94 -0.70 -6.79
N GLU A 44 -10.53 -1.75 -7.47
CA GLU A 44 -10.14 -3.02 -6.86
C GLU A 44 -8.74 -3.00 -6.23
N ALA A 45 -7.98 -1.92 -6.41
CA ALA A 45 -6.68 -1.77 -5.75
C ALA A 45 -6.87 -1.73 -4.24
N VAL A 46 -6.00 -2.45 -3.53
CA VAL A 46 -6.00 -2.48 -2.07
C VAL A 46 -4.99 -1.47 -1.56
N THR A 47 -5.45 -0.59 -0.68
CA THR A 47 -4.62 0.47 -0.12
C THR A 47 -4.34 0.21 1.35
N VAL A 48 -3.07 0.39 1.73
CA VAL A 48 -2.61 0.22 3.11
C VAL A 48 -1.91 1.51 3.54
N PHE A 49 -2.43 2.12 4.59
CA PHE A 49 -1.81 3.30 5.20
C PHE A 49 -0.87 2.83 6.31
N ILE A 50 0.40 3.18 6.20
CA ILE A 50 1.40 2.82 7.22
C ILE A 50 1.62 4.01 8.14
N LEU A 51 1.37 3.80 9.43
CA LEU A 51 1.33 4.84 10.45
C LEU A 51 2.35 4.56 11.53
N ALA A 52 3.15 5.57 11.89
CA ALA A 52 3.97 5.49 13.10
C ALA A 52 3.08 5.50 14.35
N PRO A 53 3.50 4.86 15.46
CA PRO A 53 2.65 4.77 16.65
C PRO A 53 2.43 6.10 17.36
N SER A 54 3.28 7.10 17.13
CA SER A 54 3.12 8.44 17.68
C SER A 54 3.96 9.45 16.91
N ARG A 55 3.65 10.74 17.08
CA ARG A 55 4.46 11.83 16.52
C ARG A 55 5.90 11.75 17.03
N LEU A 56 6.07 11.50 18.32
CA LEU A 56 7.40 11.40 18.93
C LEU A 56 8.24 10.28 18.30
N VAL A 57 7.67 9.12 18.11
CA VAL A 57 8.35 7.98 17.48
C VAL A 57 8.71 8.33 16.03
N LEU A 58 7.80 8.95 15.29
CA LEU A 58 8.08 9.39 13.93
C LEU A 58 9.26 10.35 13.88
N GLU A 59 9.28 11.34 14.77
CA GLU A 59 10.38 12.30 14.88
C GLU A 59 11.71 11.60 15.16
N GLN A 60 11.72 10.68 16.12
CA GLN A 60 12.92 9.91 16.45
C GLN A 60 13.43 9.12 15.24
N ARG A 61 12.52 8.48 14.50
CA ARG A 61 12.87 7.71 13.31
C ARG A 61 13.39 8.59 12.18
N LEU A 62 12.81 9.75 11.97
CA LEU A 62 13.29 10.70 10.97
C LEU A 62 14.69 11.18 11.30
N ARG A 63 14.96 11.51 12.56
CA ARG A 63 16.28 11.96 13.00
C ARG A 63 17.33 10.86 12.90
N ALA A 64 16.96 9.61 13.17
CA ALA A 64 17.87 8.48 13.10
C ALA A 64 18.23 8.10 11.65
N ARG A 65 17.33 8.35 10.69
CA ARG A 65 17.51 7.94 9.30
C ARG A 65 18.26 8.93 8.44
N SER A 66 18.28 10.21 8.84
CA SER A 66 18.88 11.25 8.00
C SER A 66 19.55 12.30 8.86
N GLU A 67 20.53 12.97 8.26
CA GLU A 67 21.20 14.13 8.84
C GLU A 67 20.47 15.42 8.46
N ASP A 68 19.18 15.36 8.17
CA ASP A 68 18.41 16.50 7.79
C ASP A 68 18.37 17.54 8.93
N ARG A 69 18.34 18.81 8.54
CA ARG A 69 18.24 19.91 9.49
C ARG A 69 16.86 19.91 10.16
N ASP A 70 16.78 20.57 11.32
CA ASP A 70 15.56 20.64 12.12
C ASP A 70 14.35 21.19 11.33
N ASP A 71 14.58 22.16 10.43
CA ASP A 71 13.51 22.73 9.61
C ASP A 71 12.93 21.69 8.62
N VAL A 72 13.75 20.81 8.08
CA VAL A 72 13.31 19.75 7.18
C VAL A 72 12.49 18.71 7.95
N ILE A 73 12.96 18.33 9.13
CA ILE A 73 12.24 17.38 10.00
C ILE A 73 10.91 17.95 10.44
N ALA A 74 10.88 19.22 10.86
CA ALA A 74 9.64 19.90 11.24
C ALA A 74 8.62 19.92 10.08
N ARG A 75 9.08 20.16 8.86
CA ARG A 75 8.22 20.13 7.68
C ARG A 75 7.65 18.73 7.44
N ARG A 76 8.48 17.70 7.52
CA ARG A 76 8.01 16.30 7.35
C ARG A 76 7.00 15.90 8.41
N LEU A 77 7.17 16.38 9.63
CA LEU A 77 6.20 16.12 10.69
C LEU A 77 4.86 16.82 10.43
N ARG A 78 4.88 18.04 9.89
CA ARG A 78 3.65 18.74 9.50
C ARG A 78 2.96 18.03 8.34
N GLU A 79 3.72 17.58 7.35
CA GLU A 79 3.17 16.83 6.23
C GLU A 79 2.53 15.53 6.70
N ALA A 80 3.18 14.82 7.61
CA ALA A 80 2.64 13.59 8.20
C ALA A 80 1.33 13.86 8.96
N ALA A 81 1.26 14.98 9.69
CA ALA A 81 0.04 15.37 10.41
C ALA A 81 -1.13 15.65 9.47
N GLU A 82 -0.86 16.20 8.29
CA GLU A 82 -1.90 16.39 7.27
C GLU A 82 -2.28 15.07 6.60
N GLU A 83 -1.30 14.23 6.29
CA GLU A 83 -1.53 12.95 5.63
C GLU A 83 -2.35 11.98 6.48
N ILE A 84 -2.12 11.95 7.80
CA ILE A 84 -2.81 11.03 8.70
C ILE A 84 -4.32 11.21 8.69
N ARG A 85 -4.80 12.41 8.37
CA ARG A 85 -6.24 12.69 8.27
C ARG A 85 -6.94 11.89 7.17
N ASN A 86 -6.18 11.35 6.25
CA ASN A 86 -6.72 10.59 5.11
C ASN A 86 -6.87 9.09 5.41
N TYR A 87 -6.58 8.64 6.63
CA TYR A 87 -6.59 7.22 6.97
C TYR A 87 -7.92 6.53 6.66
N GLU A 88 -9.03 7.23 6.78
CA GLU A 88 -10.37 6.67 6.52
C GLU A 88 -10.60 6.29 5.06
N ALA A 89 -9.82 6.84 4.14
CA ALA A 89 -9.92 6.53 2.71
C ALA A 89 -9.18 5.24 2.34
N TYR A 90 -8.43 4.66 3.26
CA TYR A 90 -7.64 3.44 3.01
C TYR A 90 -8.39 2.19 3.44
N ASP A 91 -8.10 1.09 2.76
CA ASP A 91 -8.70 -0.22 3.09
C ASP A 91 -8.15 -0.79 4.39
N TYR A 92 -6.87 -0.56 4.66
CA TYR A 92 -6.19 -1.02 5.84
C TYR A 92 -5.32 0.07 6.43
N VAL A 93 -5.15 0.04 7.74
CA VAL A 93 -4.19 0.89 8.44
C VAL A 93 -3.26 -0.01 9.24
N LEU A 94 -1.96 0.13 8.99
CA LEU A 94 -0.94 -0.65 9.66
C LEU A 94 -0.15 0.26 10.59
N ILE A 95 -0.18 -0.03 11.89
CA ILE A 95 0.60 0.73 12.86
C ILE A 95 1.98 0.07 12.99
N ASN A 96 3.01 0.79 12.56
CA ASN A 96 4.37 0.28 12.53
C ASN A 96 5.08 0.52 13.88
N ARG A 97 4.84 -0.36 14.84
CA ARG A 97 5.54 -0.33 16.13
C ARG A 97 6.89 -1.00 16.02
N GLU A 98 6.90 -2.25 15.58
CA GLU A 98 8.11 -3.04 15.32
C GLU A 98 8.11 -3.53 13.89
N LEU A 99 9.27 -3.52 13.26
CA LEU A 99 9.40 -3.89 11.85
C LEU A 99 8.91 -5.31 11.58
N ALA A 100 9.30 -6.27 12.44
CA ALA A 100 8.90 -7.67 12.26
C ALA A 100 7.37 -7.86 12.33
N GLU A 101 6.70 -7.19 13.26
CA GLU A 101 5.24 -7.22 13.37
C GLU A 101 4.57 -6.56 12.17
N ALA A 102 5.11 -5.42 11.73
CA ALA A 102 4.59 -4.71 10.57
C ALA A 102 4.70 -5.55 9.31
N GLU A 103 5.83 -6.22 9.10
CA GLU A 103 6.02 -7.13 7.98
C GLU A 103 5.05 -8.30 8.02
N ALA A 104 4.84 -8.89 9.21
CA ALA A 104 3.90 -9.99 9.39
C ALA A 104 2.46 -9.55 9.07
N THR A 105 2.08 -8.37 9.53
CA THR A 105 0.74 -7.83 9.27
C THR A 105 0.55 -7.55 7.78
N LEU A 106 1.53 -6.93 7.12
CA LEU A 106 1.46 -6.67 5.70
C LEU A 106 1.37 -7.97 4.89
N SER A 107 2.15 -8.97 5.25
CA SER A 107 2.09 -10.30 4.62
C SER A 107 0.73 -10.95 4.82
N ALA A 108 0.14 -10.82 6.00
CA ALA A 108 -1.20 -11.34 6.29
C ALA A 108 -2.27 -10.67 5.43
N ILE A 109 -2.17 -9.34 5.23
CA ILE A 109 -3.07 -8.59 4.37
C ILE A 109 -2.97 -9.11 2.93
N VAL A 110 -1.75 -9.26 2.42
CA VAL A 110 -1.54 -9.77 1.06
C VAL A 110 -2.14 -11.16 0.89
N ARG A 111 -1.90 -12.05 1.84
CA ARG A 111 -2.44 -13.43 1.81
C ARG A 111 -3.96 -13.45 1.86
N ALA A 112 -4.55 -12.63 2.73
CA ALA A 112 -6.00 -12.54 2.85
C ALA A 112 -6.62 -12.00 1.55
N GLU A 113 -6.02 -10.99 0.97
CA GLU A 113 -6.50 -10.40 -0.28
C GLU A 113 -6.40 -11.38 -1.46
N ARG A 114 -5.37 -12.20 -1.51
CA ARG A 114 -5.24 -13.25 -2.53
C ARG A 114 -6.36 -14.29 -2.42
N ALA A 115 -6.89 -14.51 -1.22
CA ALA A 115 -7.94 -15.49 -0.97
C ALA A 115 -9.35 -14.92 -1.17
N ARG A 116 -9.50 -13.64 -1.49
CA ARG A 116 -10.82 -13.07 -1.78
C ARG A 116 -11.50 -13.87 -2.88
N ARG A 117 -12.79 -14.18 -2.70
CA ARG A 117 -13.57 -14.94 -3.66
C ARG A 117 -13.41 -14.39 -5.10
N SER A 118 -13.50 -13.06 -5.25
CA SER A 118 -13.38 -12.42 -6.56
C SER A 118 -12.02 -12.62 -7.23
N ARG A 119 -10.97 -12.84 -6.44
CA ARG A 119 -9.61 -13.01 -6.96
C ARG A 119 -9.23 -14.45 -7.18
N ILE A 120 -9.87 -15.37 -6.46
CA ILE A 120 -9.57 -16.80 -6.56
C ILE A 120 -10.55 -17.55 -7.48
N GLU A 121 -11.53 -16.86 -8.03
CA GLU A 121 -12.62 -17.45 -8.82
C GLU A 121 -12.12 -18.31 -9.99
N ASP A 122 -11.08 -17.86 -10.68
CA ASP A 122 -10.50 -18.60 -11.79
C ASP A 122 -9.89 -19.94 -11.37
N GLN A 123 -9.46 -20.04 -10.10
CA GLN A 123 -8.95 -21.29 -9.54
C GLN A 123 -10.07 -22.21 -9.07
N ILE A 124 -11.22 -21.64 -8.71
CA ILE A 124 -12.39 -22.41 -8.25
C ILE A 124 -13.10 -23.11 -9.39
N ARG A 125 -13.23 -22.46 -10.54
CA ARG A 125 -13.97 -23.01 -11.69
C ARG A 125 -13.49 -24.38 -12.13
N PRO A 126 -12.19 -24.61 -12.33
CA PRO A 126 -11.73 -25.97 -12.69
C PRO A 126 -12.06 -27.00 -11.62
N ILE A 127 -12.06 -26.60 -10.36
CA ILE A 127 -12.42 -27.50 -9.25
C ILE A 127 -13.90 -27.87 -9.33
N LEU A 128 -14.78 -26.89 -9.55
CA LEU A 128 -16.22 -27.12 -9.71
C LEU A 128 -16.50 -28.07 -10.85
N ASP A 129 -15.76 -27.95 -11.94
CA ASP A 129 -15.93 -28.79 -13.11
C ASP A 129 -15.67 -30.28 -12.79
N THR A 130 -14.79 -30.56 -11.83
CA THR A 130 -14.53 -31.93 -11.38
C THR A 130 -15.71 -32.56 -10.67
N PHE A 131 -16.59 -31.73 -10.09
CA PHE A 131 -17.78 -32.20 -9.38
C PHE A 131 -19.01 -32.36 -10.29
N GLN A 132 -18.91 -32.00 -11.54
CA GLN A 132 -20.01 -32.09 -12.54
C GLN A 132 -21.27 -31.35 -12.09
N VAL A 133 -21.08 -30.20 -11.48
CA VAL A 133 -22.18 -29.39 -10.95
C VAL A 133 -22.65 -28.39 -11.98
#